data_ed858a4e8fd377cd2b3ff96d8e84ecab
#
_entry.id   ed858a4e8fd377cd2b3ff96d8e84ecab
#
_cell.length_a   1.000
_cell.length_b   1.000
_cell.length_c   1.000
_cell.angle_alpha   90.00
_cell.angle_beta   90.00
_cell.angle_gamma   90.00
#
_symmetry.space_group_name_H-M   'P 1'
#
loop_
_entity.id
_entity.type
_entity.pdbx_description
1 polymer ?
#
loop_
_entity_poly.entity_id
_entity_poly.type
_entity_poly.pdbx_seq_one_letter_code
_entity_poly.pdbx_strand_id
1 'polypeptide(L)'
;MKRFLLSTAFAFGAMSIAMSGAQAKDVFALVPKNMNNPFFDQARDGCKKAEAESKGAFECMYIGPGEHGGGEEQVQILQDLIAKKVNGIAVSPSNAAAVAVALQAAKQAGIPVLTWDSDLLPDSKSLRVAYIGTHNYEIGVNLAKLAMQIKPNGGTVCIQSGGAAAANHNERMQGIRDTLSGKKSAASPGDRLSGQNGWTEIQGCPLYTNDDFPVSVQQFTDTMAKNPKLDAFIPTGGFPQFIPDANRAAVAPYKDKIASKALALVVADTLPVQIDQMKEGLSLGQVGQRPFEMGYKTMLALEAMKSGKPAPADPTYTGLDVCTPATVATCIGK
;
A
#
# COMPACT_ATOMS: atom_id res chain seq x y z
N MET A 1 27.05 -85.15 -41.33
CA MET A 1 27.66 -83.91 -40.85
C MET A 1 26.57 -82.84 -40.72
N LYS A 2 26.04 -82.57 -39.50
CA LYS A 2 25.02 -81.55 -39.25
C LYS A 2 25.70 -80.41 -38.54
N ARG A 3 25.75 -79.22 -39.15
CA ARG A 3 26.25 -78.00 -38.54
C ARG A 3 25.11 -77.30 -37.79
N PHE A 4 25.28 -77.13 -36.47
CA PHE A 4 24.41 -76.28 -35.61
C PHE A 4 24.92 -74.84 -35.73
N LEU A 5 24.02 -73.93 -36.12
CA LEU A 5 24.22 -72.49 -36.05
C LEU A 5 23.60 -71.99 -34.77
N LEU A 6 24.40 -71.47 -33.82
CA LEU A 6 23.96 -70.76 -32.65
C LEU A 6 23.71 -69.30 -33.03
N SER A 7 22.47 -68.82 -32.91
CA SER A 7 22.10 -67.45 -33.08
C SER A 7 22.06 -66.79 -31.68
N THR A 8 23.01 -65.90 -31.44
CA THR A 8 23.08 -65.06 -30.25
C THR A 8 22.22 -63.79 -30.47
N ALA A 9 21.08 -63.69 -29.78
CA ALA A 9 20.26 -62.48 -29.80
C ALA A 9 20.82 -61.46 -28.77
N PHE A 10 21.33 -60.36 -29.27
CA PHE A 10 21.67 -59.20 -28.43
C PHE A 10 20.42 -58.39 -28.12
N ALA A 11 19.97 -58.42 -26.89
CA ALA A 11 18.90 -57.54 -26.40
C ALA A 11 19.49 -56.14 -26.08
N PHE A 12 19.23 -55.16 -26.93
CA PHE A 12 19.49 -53.76 -26.64
C PHE A 12 18.40 -53.25 -25.68
N GLY A 13 18.72 -53.14 -24.38
CA GLY A 13 17.92 -52.46 -23.41
C GLY A 13 18.00 -50.93 -23.63
N ALA A 14 16.93 -50.33 -24.17
CA ALA A 14 16.81 -48.89 -24.24
C ALA A 14 16.58 -48.33 -22.83
N MET A 15 17.63 -47.79 -22.21
CA MET A 15 17.56 -47.06 -20.94
C MET A 15 17.01 -45.68 -21.21
N SER A 16 15.70 -45.48 -21.05
CA SER A 16 15.05 -44.18 -21.14
C SER A 16 15.50 -43.33 -19.95
N ILE A 17 16.48 -42.45 -20.17
CA ILE A 17 16.84 -41.39 -19.25
C ILE A 17 15.70 -40.37 -19.27
N ALA A 18 14.82 -40.45 -18.25
CA ALA A 18 13.87 -39.39 -17.99
C ALA A 18 14.69 -38.13 -17.60
N MET A 19 14.95 -37.26 -18.55
CA MET A 19 15.40 -35.90 -18.26
C MET A 19 14.28 -35.21 -17.50
N SER A 20 14.37 -35.18 -16.16
CA SER A 20 13.61 -34.26 -15.35
C SER A 20 14.06 -32.85 -15.75
N GLY A 21 13.41 -32.26 -16.75
CA GLY A 21 13.60 -30.87 -17.08
C GLY A 21 13.33 -30.06 -15.82
N ALA A 22 14.34 -29.36 -15.31
CA ALA A 22 14.14 -28.37 -14.26
C ALA A 22 13.11 -27.37 -14.80
N GLN A 23 11.88 -27.45 -14.33
CA GLN A 23 10.84 -26.49 -14.70
C GLN A 23 11.29 -25.13 -14.18
N ALA A 24 11.41 -24.14 -15.07
CA ALA A 24 11.74 -22.79 -14.67
C ALA A 24 10.70 -22.32 -13.65
N LYS A 25 11.18 -21.72 -12.56
CA LYS A 25 10.29 -21.15 -11.54
C LYS A 25 9.38 -20.11 -12.15
N ASP A 26 8.12 -20.09 -11.73
CA ASP A 26 7.26 -18.97 -12.04
C ASP A 26 7.80 -17.68 -11.40
N VAL A 27 7.64 -16.55 -12.09
CA VAL A 27 8.07 -15.25 -11.61
C VAL A 27 6.83 -14.41 -11.33
N PHE A 28 6.63 -14.05 -10.06
CA PHE A 28 5.58 -13.11 -9.66
C PHE A 28 6.21 -11.78 -9.24
N ALA A 29 5.82 -10.70 -9.92
CA ALA A 29 6.33 -9.37 -9.65
C ALA A 29 5.46 -8.66 -8.61
N LEU A 30 6.07 -8.16 -7.53
CA LEU A 30 5.47 -7.26 -6.56
C LEU A 30 6.00 -5.84 -6.83
N VAL A 31 5.14 -4.96 -7.34
CA VAL A 31 5.50 -3.62 -7.79
C VAL A 31 4.92 -2.58 -6.81
N PRO A 32 5.75 -1.97 -5.95
CA PRO A 32 5.34 -0.88 -5.06
C PRO A 32 5.25 0.45 -5.81
N LYS A 33 4.77 1.50 -5.13
CA LYS A 33 4.80 2.87 -5.66
C LYS A 33 6.22 3.43 -5.73
N ASN A 34 7.06 3.06 -4.76
CA ASN A 34 8.49 3.39 -4.72
C ASN A 34 9.25 2.37 -3.86
N MET A 35 10.58 2.36 -3.98
CA MET A 35 11.47 1.42 -3.31
C MET A 35 12.09 1.96 -2.02
N ASN A 36 11.91 3.25 -1.69
CA ASN A 36 12.52 3.94 -0.55
C ASN A 36 11.56 4.15 0.63
N ASN A 37 10.41 3.47 0.65
CA ASN A 37 9.39 3.62 1.66
C ASN A 37 9.31 2.37 2.57
N PRO A 38 9.53 2.49 3.88
CA PRO A 38 9.55 1.36 4.82
C PRO A 38 8.21 0.60 4.91
N PHE A 39 7.10 1.21 4.50
CA PHE A 39 5.82 0.53 4.36
C PHE A 39 5.91 -0.60 3.32
N PHE A 40 6.51 -0.31 2.17
CA PHE A 40 6.65 -1.28 1.08
C PHE A 40 7.73 -2.33 1.37
N ASP A 41 8.73 -2.03 2.23
CA ASP A 41 9.68 -3.04 2.70
C ASP A 41 9.00 -4.18 3.46
N GLN A 42 7.98 -3.87 4.28
CA GLN A 42 7.20 -4.92 4.95
C GLN A 42 6.42 -5.78 3.95
N ALA A 43 5.89 -5.19 2.88
CA ALA A 43 5.22 -5.95 1.82
C ALA A 43 6.22 -6.85 1.06
N ARG A 44 7.43 -6.34 0.77
CA ARG A 44 8.54 -7.15 0.24
C ARG A 44 8.84 -8.35 1.13
N ASP A 45 8.92 -8.15 2.43
CA ASP A 45 9.22 -9.21 3.39
C ASP A 45 8.11 -10.27 3.41
N GLY A 46 6.84 -9.86 3.28
CA GLY A 46 5.71 -10.77 3.10
C GLY A 46 5.80 -11.58 1.79
N CYS A 47 6.16 -10.92 0.68
CA CYS A 47 6.39 -11.56 -0.61
C CYS A 47 7.52 -12.60 -0.53
N LYS A 48 8.65 -12.25 0.09
CA LYS A 48 9.79 -13.16 0.28
C LYS A 48 9.47 -14.34 1.21
N LYS A 49 8.63 -14.12 2.21
CA LYS A 49 8.15 -15.21 3.05
C LYS A 49 7.30 -16.19 2.25
N ALA A 50 6.37 -15.72 1.42
CA ALA A 50 5.56 -16.58 0.54
C ALA A 50 6.46 -17.37 -0.44
N GLU A 51 7.47 -16.74 -1.04
CA GLU A 51 8.47 -17.41 -1.87
C GLU A 51 9.16 -18.55 -1.12
N ALA A 52 9.65 -18.27 0.09
CA ALA A 52 10.37 -19.26 0.91
C ALA A 52 9.48 -20.46 1.25
N GLU A 53 8.19 -20.24 1.51
CA GLU A 53 7.22 -21.30 1.83
C GLU A 53 6.75 -22.09 0.60
N SER A 54 6.89 -21.53 -0.61
CA SER A 54 6.49 -22.17 -1.87
C SER A 54 7.34 -23.38 -2.26
N LYS A 55 8.43 -23.67 -1.52
CA LYS A 55 9.38 -24.75 -1.82
C LYS A 55 9.94 -24.68 -3.25
N GLY A 56 10.09 -23.48 -3.77
CA GLY A 56 10.68 -23.23 -5.09
C GLY A 56 9.66 -23.19 -6.23
N ALA A 57 8.36 -23.15 -5.95
CA ALA A 57 7.34 -23.04 -6.99
C ALA A 57 7.41 -21.72 -7.75
N PHE A 58 7.74 -20.61 -7.07
CA PHE A 58 7.89 -19.30 -7.70
C PHE A 58 9.04 -18.49 -7.10
N GLU A 59 9.38 -17.42 -7.80
CA GLU A 59 10.26 -16.34 -7.36
C GLU A 59 9.43 -15.08 -7.11
N CYS A 60 9.63 -14.42 -5.97
CA CYS A 60 9.13 -13.08 -5.70
C CYS A 60 10.10 -12.06 -6.29
N MET A 61 9.72 -11.40 -7.36
CA MET A 61 10.45 -10.28 -7.95
C MET A 61 9.90 -8.97 -7.37
N TYR A 62 10.59 -8.41 -6.37
CA TYR A 62 10.25 -7.09 -5.83
C TYR A 62 11.01 -6.02 -6.62
N ILE A 63 10.27 -5.20 -7.38
CA ILE A 63 10.82 -4.17 -8.27
C ILE A 63 9.85 -3.00 -8.40
N GLY A 64 10.35 -1.78 -8.32
CA GLY A 64 9.54 -0.57 -8.41
C GLY A 64 10.38 0.66 -8.69
N PRO A 65 9.74 1.84 -8.82
CA PRO A 65 10.42 3.11 -8.98
C PRO A 65 11.34 3.42 -7.80
N GLY A 66 12.42 4.15 -8.06
CA GLY A 66 13.28 4.67 -6.99
C GLY A 66 12.52 5.64 -6.08
N GLU A 67 11.68 6.50 -6.69
CA GLU A 67 10.84 7.48 -6.02
C GLU A 67 9.40 7.41 -6.55
N HIS A 68 8.44 8.00 -5.83
CA HIS A 68 7.02 7.95 -6.20
C HIS A 68 6.74 8.62 -7.56
N GLY A 69 7.29 9.81 -7.79
CA GLY A 69 7.15 10.57 -9.04
C GLY A 69 5.69 10.75 -9.50
N GLY A 70 5.52 10.94 -10.80
CA GLY A 70 4.21 11.02 -11.48
C GLY A 70 3.62 9.68 -11.89
N GLY A 71 4.39 8.59 -11.74
CA GLY A 71 4.01 7.23 -12.14
C GLY A 71 4.64 6.75 -13.45
N GLU A 72 5.42 7.57 -14.14
CA GLU A 72 6.00 7.24 -15.45
C GLU A 72 6.99 6.06 -15.34
N GLU A 73 7.87 6.09 -14.34
CA GLU A 73 8.83 5.00 -14.10
C GLU A 73 8.09 3.69 -13.75
N GLN A 74 7.00 3.76 -12.97
CA GLN A 74 6.21 2.57 -12.65
C GLN A 74 5.56 1.96 -13.91
N VAL A 75 5.07 2.80 -14.82
CA VAL A 75 4.52 2.38 -16.12
C VAL A 75 5.59 1.67 -16.95
N GLN A 76 6.81 2.22 -17.03
CA GLN A 76 7.92 1.60 -17.76
C GLN A 76 8.28 0.22 -17.18
N ILE A 77 8.37 0.12 -15.86
CA ILE A 77 8.63 -1.16 -15.16
C ILE A 77 7.54 -2.19 -15.51
N LEU A 78 6.27 -1.79 -15.51
CA LEU A 78 5.17 -2.68 -15.90
C LEU A 78 5.29 -3.15 -17.34
N GLN A 79 5.64 -2.26 -18.28
CA GLN A 79 5.86 -2.62 -19.69
C GLN A 79 7.01 -3.64 -19.84
N ASP A 80 8.10 -3.45 -19.10
CA ASP A 80 9.24 -4.36 -19.11
C ASP A 80 8.89 -5.75 -18.55
N LEU A 81 8.08 -5.80 -17.45
CA LEU A 81 7.59 -7.05 -16.87
C LEU A 81 6.67 -7.80 -17.84
N ILE A 82 5.79 -7.08 -18.56
CA ILE A 82 4.91 -7.63 -19.56
C ILE A 82 5.73 -8.19 -20.74
N ALA A 83 6.73 -7.44 -21.22
CA ALA A 83 7.62 -7.89 -22.30
C ALA A 83 8.43 -9.14 -21.90
N LYS A 84 8.85 -9.25 -20.64
CA LYS A 84 9.51 -10.43 -20.05
C LYS A 84 8.56 -11.62 -19.83
N LYS A 85 7.25 -11.42 -20.01
CA LYS A 85 6.22 -12.45 -19.81
C LYS A 85 6.28 -13.08 -18.41
N VAL A 86 6.39 -12.26 -17.36
CA VAL A 86 6.29 -12.74 -15.98
C VAL A 86 4.95 -13.48 -15.76
N ASN A 87 4.89 -14.39 -14.79
CA ASN A 87 3.74 -15.28 -14.60
C ASN A 87 2.58 -14.61 -13.84
N GLY A 88 2.83 -13.44 -13.23
CA GLY A 88 1.83 -12.63 -12.57
C GLY A 88 2.40 -11.30 -12.10
N ILE A 89 1.55 -10.28 -12.04
CA ILE A 89 1.90 -8.93 -11.60
C ILE A 89 1.00 -8.53 -10.44
N ALA A 90 1.59 -8.06 -9.36
CA ALA A 90 0.91 -7.41 -8.27
C ALA A 90 1.42 -5.96 -8.17
N VAL A 91 0.57 -4.97 -8.41
CA VAL A 91 0.97 -3.55 -8.45
C VAL A 91 0.19 -2.72 -7.45
N SER A 92 0.88 -1.81 -6.74
CA SER A 92 0.27 -0.71 -5.99
C SER A 92 0.37 0.56 -6.85
N PRO A 93 -0.72 0.98 -7.54
CA PRO A 93 -0.64 2.11 -8.46
C PRO A 93 -0.29 3.43 -7.77
N SER A 94 0.79 4.07 -8.19
CA SER A 94 1.13 5.46 -7.81
C SER A 94 0.26 6.47 -8.56
N ASN A 95 -0.05 6.17 -9.82
CA ASN A 95 -0.99 6.89 -10.69
C ASN A 95 -1.96 5.87 -11.28
N ALA A 96 -3.19 5.82 -10.73
CA ALA A 96 -4.16 4.80 -11.09
C ALA A 96 -4.55 4.82 -12.57
N ALA A 97 -4.65 6.01 -13.19
CA ALA A 97 -5.00 6.15 -14.60
C ALA A 97 -3.85 5.71 -15.52
N ALA A 98 -2.62 6.12 -15.23
CA ALA A 98 -1.44 5.76 -16.04
C ALA A 98 -1.16 4.24 -15.96
N VAL A 99 -1.25 3.65 -14.77
CA VAL A 99 -1.09 2.20 -14.59
C VAL A 99 -2.18 1.43 -15.34
N ALA A 100 -3.44 1.89 -15.31
CA ALA A 100 -4.51 1.23 -16.06
C ALA A 100 -4.21 1.13 -17.56
N VAL A 101 -3.59 2.15 -18.16
CA VAL A 101 -3.18 2.10 -19.59
C VAL A 101 -2.15 0.99 -19.81
N ALA A 102 -1.13 0.89 -18.97
CA ALA A 102 -0.11 -0.18 -19.07
C ALA A 102 -0.72 -1.58 -18.89
N LEU A 103 -1.67 -1.73 -17.97
CA LEU A 103 -2.29 -3.02 -17.68
C LEU A 103 -3.20 -3.57 -18.81
N GLN A 104 -3.60 -2.75 -19.79
CA GLN A 104 -4.27 -3.25 -21.00
C GLN A 104 -3.39 -4.25 -21.75
N ALA A 105 -2.09 -3.96 -21.84
CA ALA A 105 -1.13 -4.87 -22.45
C ALA A 105 -0.94 -6.17 -21.65
N ALA A 106 -0.94 -6.10 -20.32
CA ALA A 106 -0.90 -7.29 -19.46
C ALA A 106 -2.12 -8.20 -19.68
N LYS A 107 -3.32 -7.61 -19.78
CA LYS A 107 -4.56 -8.33 -20.10
C LYS A 107 -4.50 -9.00 -21.45
N GLN A 108 -4.00 -8.31 -22.49
CA GLN A 108 -3.83 -8.89 -23.84
C GLN A 108 -2.80 -10.02 -23.85
N ALA A 109 -1.76 -9.93 -23.03
CA ALA A 109 -0.73 -10.97 -22.88
C ALA A 109 -1.19 -12.15 -22.01
N GLY A 110 -2.39 -12.09 -21.40
CA GLY A 110 -2.91 -13.13 -20.50
C GLY A 110 -2.18 -13.21 -19.15
N ILE A 111 -1.46 -12.15 -18.76
CA ILE A 111 -0.77 -12.08 -17.47
C ILE A 111 -1.77 -11.67 -16.38
N PRO A 112 -2.00 -12.49 -15.34
CA PRO A 112 -2.90 -12.13 -14.26
C PRO A 112 -2.34 -10.95 -13.47
N VAL A 113 -3.20 -9.98 -13.17
CA VAL A 113 -2.85 -8.78 -12.41
C VAL A 113 -3.68 -8.73 -11.13
N LEU A 114 -3.03 -8.52 -10.01
CA LEU A 114 -3.63 -8.09 -8.74
C LEU A 114 -3.21 -6.66 -8.43
N THR A 115 -4.10 -5.90 -7.79
CA THR A 115 -3.70 -4.64 -7.15
C THR A 115 -3.60 -4.83 -5.64
N TRP A 116 -2.72 -4.06 -5.00
CA TRP A 116 -2.54 -4.10 -3.55
C TRP A 116 -2.26 -2.70 -3.01
N ASP A 117 -2.53 -2.43 -1.72
CA ASP A 117 -2.40 -1.10 -1.07
C ASP A 117 -3.24 0.00 -1.76
N SER A 118 -3.01 0.25 -3.03
CA SER A 118 -3.77 1.16 -3.89
C SER A 118 -4.44 0.39 -5.01
N ASP A 119 -5.65 0.81 -5.41
CA ASP A 119 -6.41 0.15 -6.48
C ASP A 119 -6.51 1.03 -7.74
N LEU A 120 -7.03 0.45 -8.80
CA LEU A 120 -7.43 1.17 -10.01
C LEU A 120 -8.71 1.98 -9.76
N LEU A 121 -8.95 2.98 -10.61
CA LEU A 121 -10.23 3.68 -10.63
C LEU A 121 -11.37 2.73 -11.00
N PRO A 122 -12.62 3.01 -10.58
CA PRO A 122 -13.77 2.13 -10.78
C PRO A 122 -13.93 1.61 -12.22
N ASP A 123 -13.78 2.48 -13.21
CA ASP A 123 -13.94 2.15 -14.62
C ASP A 123 -12.84 1.26 -15.19
N SER A 124 -11.72 1.13 -14.48
CA SER A 124 -10.56 0.35 -14.90
C SER A 124 -10.38 -0.95 -14.13
N LYS A 125 -11.22 -1.26 -13.15
CA LYS A 125 -11.09 -2.45 -12.29
C LYS A 125 -11.14 -3.77 -13.05
N SER A 126 -11.75 -3.79 -14.24
CA SER A 126 -11.75 -4.97 -15.12
C SER A 126 -10.35 -5.36 -15.68
N LEU A 127 -9.33 -4.54 -15.46
CA LEU A 127 -7.95 -4.80 -15.88
C LEU A 127 -7.15 -5.60 -14.84
N ARG A 128 -7.72 -5.83 -13.67
CA ARG A 128 -7.15 -6.65 -12.61
C ARG A 128 -8.12 -7.74 -12.17
N VAL A 129 -7.61 -8.77 -11.51
CA VAL A 129 -8.42 -9.87 -10.99
C VAL A 129 -9.07 -9.48 -9.65
N ALA A 130 -8.26 -9.00 -8.71
CA ALA A 130 -8.73 -8.60 -7.37
C ALA A 130 -7.80 -7.54 -6.76
N TYR A 131 -8.33 -6.83 -5.76
CA TYR A 131 -7.59 -5.97 -4.86
C TYR A 131 -7.32 -6.69 -3.52
N ILE A 132 -6.07 -6.62 -3.04
CA ILE A 132 -5.66 -7.15 -1.73
C ILE A 132 -5.03 -6.02 -0.91
N GLY A 133 -5.69 -5.55 0.13
CA GLY A 133 -5.20 -4.40 0.89
C GLY A 133 -6.14 -3.99 2.01
N THR A 134 -5.97 -2.77 2.52
CA THR A 134 -6.86 -2.20 3.53
C THR A 134 -8.04 -1.49 2.87
N HIS A 135 -9.16 -1.40 3.57
CA HIS A 135 -10.27 -0.55 3.14
C HIS A 135 -9.90 0.93 3.33
N ASN A 136 -9.41 1.58 2.28
CA ASN A 136 -8.81 2.92 2.37
C ASN A 136 -9.79 3.98 2.86
N TYR A 137 -11.05 3.93 2.45
CA TYR A 137 -12.08 4.83 2.97
C TYR A 137 -12.21 4.70 4.50
N GLU A 138 -12.18 3.48 5.06
CA GLU A 138 -12.26 3.23 6.50
C GLU A 138 -11.02 3.72 7.27
N ILE A 139 -9.84 3.75 6.65
CA ILE A 139 -8.68 4.45 7.24
C ILE A 139 -9.03 5.91 7.46
N GLY A 140 -9.57 6.59 6.45
CA GLY A 140 -10.00 7.98 6.55
C GLY A 140 -11.07 8.20 7.61
N VAL A 141 -12.08 7.33 7.66
CA VAL A 141 -13.14 7.35 8.68
C VAL A 141 -12.54 7.28 10.09
N ASN A 142 -11.61 6.37 10.33
CA ASN A 142 -11.01 6.20 11.66
C ASN A 142 -10.05 7.34 12.02
N LEU A 143 -9.30 7.91 11.07
CA LEU A 143 -8.51 9.14 11.29
C LEU A 143 -9.41 10.30 11.71
N ALA A 144 -10.55 10.49 11.01
CA ALA A 144 -11.52 11.52 11.38
C ALA A 144 -12.15 11.29 12.75
N LYS A 145 -12.53 10.05 13.09
CA LYS A 145 -13.07 9.70 14.41
C LYS A 145 -12.07 10.02 15.53
N LEU A 146 -10.78 9.72 15.34
CA LEU A 146 -9.73 10.10 16.28
C LEU A 146 -9.63 11.62 16.43
N ALA A 147 -9.65 12.38 15.32
CA ALA A 147 -9.64 13.84 15.36
C ALA A 147 -10.88 14.40 16.09
N MET A 148 -12.08 13.87 15.83
CA MET A 148 -13.32 14.27 16.52
C MET A 148 -13.31 13.95 18.03
N GLN A 149 -12.71 12.84 18.45
CA GLN A 149 -12.54 12.52 19.88
C GLN A 149 -11.61 13.53 20.59
N ILE A 150 -10.64 14.08 19.90
CA ILE A 150 -9.71 15.08 20.42
C ILE A 150 -10.35 16.48 20.38
N LYS A 151 -11.09 16.80 19.31
CA LYS A 151 -11.72 18.10 19.01
C LYS A 151 -13.23 17.91 18.80
N PRO A 152 -14.01 17.65 19.86
CA PRO A 152 -15.43 17.28 19.72
C PRO A 152 -16.33 18.40 19.18
N ASN A 153 -15.90 19.65 19.25
CA ASN A 153 -16.62 20.80 18.72
C ASN A 153 -16.22 21.19 17.28
N GLY A 154 -15.39 20.37 16.62
CA GLY A 154 -14.81 20.72 15.32
C GLY A 154 -13.59 21.65 15.44
N GLY A 155 -13.25 22.30 14.36
CA GLY A 155 -12.12 23.20 14.24
C GLY A 155 -11.58 23.32 12.82
N THR A 156 -10.43 23.95 12.71
CA THR A 156 -9.70 24.04 11.45
C THR A 156 -8.86 22.79 11.21
N VAL A 157 -8.83 22.29 9.98
CA VAL A 157 -8.09 21.08 9.62
C VAL A 157 -7.23 21.27 8.37
N CYS A 158 -6.07 20.64 8.35
CA CYS A 158 -5.28 20.42 7.16
C CYS A 158 -5.08 18.93 6.94
N ILE A 159 -5.45 18.44 5.77
CA ILE A 159 -5.16 17.07 5.34
C ILE A 159 -3.88 17.08 4.53
N GLN A 160 -2.94 16.19 4.85
CA GLN A 160 -1.72 15.96 4.06
C GLN A 160 -1.84 14.62 3.35
N SER A 161 -1.85 14.64 2.04
CA SER A 161 -2.03 13.47 1.17
C SER A 161 -0.71 13.05 0.51
N GLY A 162 -0.67 11.84 -0.03
CA GLY A 162 0.39 11.37 -0.92
C GLY A 162 0.27 11.94 -2.32
N GLY A 163 0.28 11.10 -3.34
CA GLY A 163 0.06 11.53 -4.73
C GLY A 163 -1.41 11.82 -5.03
N ALA A 164 -1.70 12.93 -5.71
CA ALA A 164 -3.07 13.29 -6.10
C ALA A 164 -3.73 12.28 -7.06
N ALA A 165 -2.94 11.53 -7.83
CA ALA A 165 -3.39 10.48 -8.74
C ALA A 165 -3.47 9.08 -8.10
N ALA A 166 -3.13 8.94 -6.81
CA ALA A 166 -3.18 7.69 -6.09
C ALA A 166 -4.57 7.47 -5.48
N ALA A 167 -5.28 6.43 -5.91
CA ALA A 167 -6.66 6.17 -5.51
C ALA A 167 -6.81 5.97 -4.01
N ASN A 168 -5.89 5.24 -3.36
CA ASN A 168 -5.95 4.96 -1.93
C ASN A 168 -5.94 6.25 -1.07
N HIS A 169 -5.09 7.22 -1.39
CA HIS A 169 -5.05 8.49 -0.67
C HIS A 169 -6.33 9.32 -0.89
N ASN A 170 -6.87 9.31 -2.10
CA ASN A 170 -8.13 9.97 -2.39
C ASN A 170 -9.30 9.35 -1.63
N GLU A 171 -9.36 8.02 -1.53
CA GLU A 171 -10.36 7.31 -0.71
C GLU A 171 -10.20 7.62 0.78
N ARG A 172 -8.98 7.69 1.31
CA ARG A 172 -8.71 8.10 2.71
C ARG A 172 -9.17 9.53 2.95
N MET A 173 -8.87 10.44 2.04
CA MET A 173 -9.29 11.84 2.13
C MET A 173 -10.82 11.98 2.08
N GLN A 174 -11.50 11.20 1.23
CA GLN A 174 -12.96 11.13 1.21
C GLN A 174 -13.50 10.63 2.55
N GLY A 175 -12.95 9.56 3.12
CA GLY A 175 -13.36 9.05 4.42
C GLY A 175 -13.21 10.08 5.55
N ILE A 176 -12.12 10.87 5.53
CA ILE A 176 -11.91 11.98 6.48
C ILE A 176 -12.99 13.04 6.29
N ARG A 177 -13.19 13.54 5.09
CA ARG A 177 -14.12 14.62 4.75
C ARG A 177 -15.56 14.24 5.04
N ASP A 178 -15.98 13.05 4.61
CA ASP A 178 -17.33 12.55 4.82
C ASP A 178 -17.65 12.39 6.31
N THR A 179 -16.70 11.88 7.09
CA THR A 179 -16.88 11.68 8.54
C THR A 179 -16.91 13.00 9.27
N LEU A 180 -16.00 13.93 9.00
CA LEU A 180 -15.95 15.24 9.63
C LEU A 180 -17.17 16.10 9.26
N SER A 181 -17.63 16.03 8.01
CA SER A 181 -18.81 16.78 7.56
C SER A 181 -20.14 16.16 8.00
N GLY A 182 -20.14 14.85 8.32
CA GLY A 182 -21.38 14.09 8.52
C GLY A 182 -22.20 13.87 7.25
N LYS A 183 -21.60 14.09 6.07
CA LYS A 183 -22.24 13.93 4.75
C LYS A 183 -21.39 13.06 3.85
N LYS A 184 -22.03 12.21 3.07
CA LYS A 184 -21.33 11.36 2.11
C LYS A 184 -21.16 12.08 0.77
N SER A 185 -19.91 12.22 0.32
CA SER A 185 -19.58 12.76 -1.00
C SER A 185 -19.85 11.73 -2.10
N ALA A 186 -20.12 12.21 -3.31
CA ALA A 186 -20.43 11.36 -4.45
C ALA A 186 -19.19 10.56 -4.95
N ALA A 187 -18.00 11.10 -4.81
CA ALA A 187 -16.77 10.50 -5.30
C ALA A 187 -15.53 10.96 -4.48
N SER A 188 -14.45 10.16 -4.57
CA SER A 188 -13.14 10.55 -4.06
C SER A 188 -12.55 11.74 -4.85
N PRO A 189 -11.86 12.68 -4.18
CA PRO A 189 -11.42 12.63 -2.78
C PRO A 189 -12.39 13.24 -1.77
N GLY A 190 -13.68 13.33 -2.06
CA GLY A 190 -14.71 13.92 -1.21
C GLY A 190 -14.80 15.44 -1.31
N ASP A 191 -15.90 15.99 -0.80
CA ASP A 191 -16.17 17.43 -0.82
C ASP A 191 -15.34 18.15 0.25
N ARG A 192 -14.74 19.29 -0.13
CA ARG A 192 -13.95 20.12 0.78
C ARG A 192 -14.79 20.62 1.97
N LEU A 193 -14.22 20.58 3.16
CA LEU A 193 -14.88 21.08 4.39
C LEU A 193 -14.90 22.62 4.40
N SER A 194 -16.09 23.19 4.61
CA SER A 194 -16.34 24.63 4.64
C SER A 194 -17.28 25.04 5.80
N GLY A 195 -17.18 24.38 6.96
CA GLY A 195 -17.94 24.65 8.16
C GLY A 195 -18.91 23.55 8.58
N GLN A 196 -19.04 22.47 7.80
CA GLN A 196 -19.93 21.35 8.15
C GLN A 196 -19.48 20.69 9.45
N ASN A 197 -20.43 20.43 10.37
CA ASN A 197 -20.15 19.91 11.71
C ASN A 197 -19.07 20.71 12.48
N GLY A 198 -18.92 22.00 12.19
CA GLY A 198 -17.90 22.83 12.79
C GLY A 198 -16.48 22.66 12.20
N TRP A 199 -16.30 21.84 11.13
CA TRP A 199 -15.01 21.61 10.52
C TRP A 199 -14.79 22.43 9.26
N THR A 200 -13.61 23.05 9.15
CA THR A 200 -13.21 23.85 7.98
C THR A 200 -11.77 23.50 7.59
N GLU A 201 -11.57 23.09 6.32
CA GLU A 201 -10.22 22.99 5.78
C GLU A 201 -9.62 24.38 5.57
N ILE A 202 -8.41 24.61 6.10
CA ILE A 202 -7.70 25.88 5.90
C ILE A 202 -7.31 26.07 4.42
N GLN A 203 -7.09 27.29 4.03
CA GLN A 203 -6.59 27.60 2.70
C GLN A 203 -5.23 26.95 2.45
N GLY A 204 -4.99 26.43 1.26
CA GLY A 204 -3.78 25.71 0.87
C GLY A 204 -3.79 24.21 1.18
N CYS A 205 -4.78 23.71 1.92
CA CYS A 205 -4.98 22.27 2.09
C CYS A 205 -6.08 21.77 1.13
N PRO A 206 -6.01 20.49 0.69
CA PRO A 206 -5.05 19.49 1.09
C PRO A 206 -3.66 19.72 0.52
N LEU A 207 -2.63 19.20 1.21
CA LEU A 207 -1.25 19.18 0.77
C LEU A 207 -0.96 17.85 0.07
N TYR A 208 -0.10 17.87 -0.95
CA TYR A 208 0.33 16.65 -1.66
C TYR A 208 1.84 16.49 -1.54
N THR A 209 2.26 15.35 -1.02
CA THR A 209 3.69 15.06 -0.77
C THR A 209 4.32 14.24 -1.89
N ASN A 210 3.53 13.55 -2.70
CA ASN A 210 3.99 12.48 -3.59
C ASN A 210 4.86 11.44 -2.86
N ASP A 211 4.51 11.13 -1.60
CA ASP A 211 5.24 10.23 -0.71
C ASP A 211 6.69 10.66 -0.44
N ASP A 212 7.05 11.93 -0.69
CA ASP A 212 8.33 12.52 -0.34
C ASP A 212 8.31 12.91 1.15
N PHE A 213 9.19 12.26 1.94
CA PHE A 213 9.22 12.43 3.39
C PHE A 213 9.78 13.79 3.82
N PRO A 214 10.92 14.27 3.29
CA PRO A 214 11.39 15.64 3.52
C PRO A 214 10.33 16.68 3.22
N VAL A 215 9.67 16.61 2.06
CA VAL A 215 8.57 17.53 1.68
C VAL A 215 7.44 17.46 2.70
N SER A 216 7.09 16.28 3.20
CA SER A 216 6.01 16.14 4.17
C SER A 216 6.31 16.84 5.51
N VAL A 217 7.54 16.74 6.00
CA VAL A 217 7.99 17.45 7.21
C VAL A 217 8.03 18.95 7.00
N GLN A 218 8.52 19.40 5.84
CA GLN A 218 8.55 20.83 5.50
C GLN A 218 7.13 21.41 5.41
N GLN A 219 6.20 20.70 4.77
CA GLN A 219 4.80 21.10 4.67
C GLN A 219 4.12 21.22 6.06
N PHE A 220 4.41 20.28 6.97
CA PHE A 220 3.92 20.37 8.35
C PHE A 220 4.45 21.65 9.02
N THR A 221 5.76 21.87 8.96
CA THR A 221 6.44 23.03 9.55
C THR A 221 5.86 24.35 9.03
N ASP A 222 5.73 24.48 7.70
CA ASP A 222 5.20 25.68 7.05
C ASP A 222 3.72 25.92 7.41
N THR A 223 2.93 24.84 7.44
CA THR A 223 1.51 24.93 7.78
C THR A 223 1.32 25.41 9.21
N MET A 224 2.06 24.85 10.15
CA MET A 224 1.99 25.24 11.56
C MET A 224 2.51 26.66 11.83
N ALA A 225 3.53 27.09 11.10
CA ALA A 225 4.05 28.46 11.19
C ALA A 225 3.03 29.50 10.69
N LYS A 226 2.37 29.21 9.56
CA LYS A 226 1.34 30.07 8.96
C LYS A 226 0.02 30.03 9.71
N ASN A 227 -0.30 28.90 10.35
CA ASN A 227 -1.57 28.66 11.03
C ASN A 227 -1.35 28.19 12.49
N PRO A 228 -0.85 29.07 13.37
CA PRO A 228 -0.47 28.69 14.74
C PRO A 228 -1.65 28.23 15.60
N LYS A 229 -2.89 28.45 15.15
CA LYS A 229 -4.14 28.01 15.80
C LYS A 229 -4.81 26.84 15.09
N LEU A 230 -4.10 26.14 14.20
CA LEU A 230 -4.64 24.94 13.53
C LEU A 230 -5.07 23.90 14.58
N ASP A 231 -6.30 23.38 14.44
CA ASP A 231 -6.89 22.43 15.38
C ASP A 231 -6.55 20.98 15.07
N ALA A 232 -6.41 20.63 13.78
CA ALA A 232 -6.07 19.27 13.37
C ALA A 232 -5.14 19.24 12.14
N PHE A 233 -4.15 18.35 12.18
CA PHE A 233 -3.30 18.02 11.04
C PHE A 233 -3.35 16.50 10.82
N ILE A 234 -3.78 16.06 9.62
CA ILE A 234 -4.12 14.66 9.33
C ILE A 234 -3.37 14.17 8.08
N PRO A 235 -2.17 13.59 8.24
CA PRO A 235 -1.51 12.86 7.17
C PRO A 235 -2.25 11.57 6.82
N THR A 236 -2.51 11.34 5.52
CA THR A 236 -3.14 10.12 5.00
C THR A 236 -2.14 8.97 4.79
N GLY A 237 -0.89 9.16 5.14
CA GLY A 237 0.20 8.20 5.15
C GLY A 237 1.20 8.56 6.23
N GLY A 238 2.11 7.64 6.56
CA GLY A 238 3.11 7.82 7.61
C GLY A 238 4.28 8.74 7.26
N PHE A 239 4.22 9.44 6.13
CA PHE A 239 5.31 10.16 5.49
C PHE A 239 6.22 10.97 6.42
N PRO A 240 5.72 11.90 7.28
CA PRO A 240 6.61 12.69 8.12
C PRO A 240 7.29 11.84 9.21
N GLN A 241 6.64 10.76 9.67
CA GLN A 241 7.15 9.90 10.73
C GLN A 241 8.18 8.87 10.23
N PHE A 242 8.30 8.66 8.90
CA PHE A 242 9.28 7.75 8.32
C PHE A 242 10.71 8.30 8.31
N ILE A 243 10.89 9.60 8.59
CA ILE A 243 12.18 10.24 8.89
C ILE A 243 12.15 10.79 10.32
N PRO A 244 12.32 9.92 11.32
CA PRO A 244 11.96 10.19 12.70
C PRO A 244 12.66 11.41 13.31
N ASP A 245 13.95 11.63 13.01
CA ASP A 245 14.70 12.75 13.60
C ASP A 245 14.19 14.10 13.08
N ALA A 246 13.94 14.21 11.78
CA ALA A 246 13.37 15.42 11.20
C ALA A 246 11.94 15.66 11.72
N ASN A 247 11.12 14.61 11.84
CA ASN A 247 9.77 14.74 12.38
C ASN A 247 9.79 15.14 13.87
N ARG A 248 10.68 14.56 14.70
CA ARG A 248 10.86 14.95 16.09
C ARG A 248 11.20 16.44 16.21
N ALA A 249 12.14 16.92 15.39
CA ALA A 249 12.53 18.34 15.38
C ALA A 249 11.37 19.24 14.96
N ALA A 250 10.61 18.88 13.92
CA ALA A 250 9.48 19.65 13.43
C ALA A 250 8.30 19.69 14.41
N VAL A 251 8.02 18.60 15.13
CA VAL A 251 6.90 18.47 16.06
C VAL A 251 7.24 19.01 17.47
N ALA A 252 8.51 19.03 17.86
CA ALA A 252 8.96 19.45 19.21
C ALA A 252 8.35 20.77 19.68
N PRO A 253 8.24 21.85 18.87
CA PRO A 253 7.64 23.12 19.31
C PRO A 253 6.15 23.02 19.63
N TYR A 254 5.49 21.95 19.23
CA TYR A 254 4.03 21.75 19.36
C TYR A 254 3.65 20.65 20.35
N LYS A 255 4.61 20.01 21.04
CA LYS A 255 4.34 18.92 22.00
C LYS A 255 3.31 19.32 23.07
N ASP A 256 3.40 20.52 23.62
CA ASP A 256 2.43 20.99 24.63
C ASP A 256 1.03 21.15 24.04
N LYS A 257 0.91 21.57 22.78
CA LYS A 257 -0.39 21.64 22.07
C LYS A 257 -0.97 20.26 21.81
N ILE A 258 -0.13 19.29 21.49
CA ILE A 258 -0.54 17.89 21.31
C ILE A 258 -0.98 17.32 22.67
N ALA A 259 -0.17 17.45 23.70
CA ALA A 259 -0.45 16.94 25.04
C ALA A 259 -1.74 17.54 25.64
N SER A 260 -1.97 18.86 25.47
CA SER A 260 -3.19 19.55 25.90
C SER A 260 -4.39 19.35 24.97
N LYS A 261 -4.24 18.58 23.87
CA LYS A 261 -5.26 18.39 22.83
C LYS A 261 -5.66 19.68 22.10
N ALA A 262 -4.84 20.72 22.17
CA ALA A 262 -5.03 21.94 21.38
C ALA A 262 -4.77 21.68 19.89
N LEU A 263 -3.87 20.72 19.56
CA LEU A 263 -3.63 20.22 18.22
C LEU A 263 -3.92 18.72 18.16
N ALA A 264 -4.86 18.30 17.33
CA ALA A 264 -5.08 16.91 16.97
C ALA A 264 -4.12 16.50 15.84
N LEU A 265 -2.99 15.87 16.19
CA LEU A 265 -2.10 15.25 15.22
C LEU A 265 -2.40 13.74 15.19
N VAL A 266 -3.09 13.30 14.13
CA VAL A 266 -3.47 11.90 13.89
C VAL A 266 -2.97 11.48 12.52
N VAL A 267 -2.34 10.31 12.41
CA VAL A 267 -1.53 9.92 11.25
C VAL A 267 -1.95 8.54 10.76
N ALA A 268 -1.93 8.30 9.46
CA ALA A 268 -2.08 6.95 8.93
C ALA A 268 -0.79 6.13 9.15
N ASP A 269 -0.97 4.81 9.12
CA ASP A 269 0.02 3.76 9.36
C ASP A 269 0.46 3.60 10.82
N THR A 270 1.05 2.45 11.13
CA THR A 270 1.48 2.05 12.49
C THR A 270 2.78 1.24 12.44
N LEU A 271 3.72 1.65 11.59
CA LEU A 271 5.03 1.00 11.57
C LEU A 271 5.74 1.18 12.93
N PRO A 272 6.68 0.30 13.31
CA PRO A 272 7.37 0.41 14.59
C PRO A 272 7.91 1.81 14.90
N VAL A 273 8.54 2.46 13.92
CA VAL A 273 9.06 3.83 14.05
C VAL A 273 7.98 4.87 14.37
N GLN A 274 6.74 4.65 13.93
CA GLN A 274 5.61 5.53 14.21
C GLN A 274 5.04 5.28 15.61
N ILE A 275 4.93 4.01 15.99
CA ILE A 275 4.51 3.61 17.33
C ILE A 275 5.44 4.17 18.40
N ASP A 276 6.76 4.17 18.16
CA ASP A 276 7.72 4.77 19.09
C ASP A 276 7.53 6.28 19.20
N GLN A 277 7.29 6.98 18.10
CA GLN A 277 6.97 8.41 18.12
C GLN A 277 5.63 8.72 18.82
N MET A 278 4.64 7.83 18.74
CA MET A 278 3.40 7.99 19.53
C MET A 278 3.69 7.86 21.04
N LYS A 279 4.52 6.90 21.45
CA LYS A 279 4.95 6.78 22.87
C LYS A 279 5.69 8.02 23.37
N GLU A 280 6.42 8.71 22.48
CA GLU A 280 7.09 9.99 22.75
C GLU A 280 6.13 11.19 22.81
N GLY A 281 4.82 10.98 22.54
CA GLY A 281 3.80 12.04 22.55
C GLY A 281 3.80 12.91 21.28
N LEU A 282 4.33 12.41 20.16
CA LEU A 282 4.41 13.15 18.89
C LEU A 282 3.17 12.96 18.00
N SER A 283 2.21 12.12 18.42
CA SER A 283 0.89 11.99 17.80
C SER A 283 -0.12 11.47 18.83
N LEU A 284 -1.41 11.76 18.61
CA LEU A 284 -2.51 11.35 19.50
C LEU A 284 -3.32 10.18 18.96
N GLY A 285 -3.04 9.74 17.73
CA GLY A 285 -3.70 8.60 17.14
C GLY A 285 -3.04 8.18 15.84
N GLN A 286 -3.10 6.88 15.54
CA GLN A 286 -2.63 6.31 14.30
C GLN A 286 -3.61 5.25 13.81
N VAL A 287 -3.76 5.15 12.48
CA VAL A 287 -4.62 4.15 11.84
C VAL A 287 -3.76 3.32 10.89
N GLY A 288 -3.45 2.12 11.32
CA GLY A 288 -2.50 1.23 10.68
C GLY A 288 -3.08 0.36 9.58
N GLN A 289 -2.17 -0.15 8.78
CA GLN A 289 -2.39 -1.13 7.74
C GLN A 289 -1.52 -2.37 8.02
N ARG A 290 -1.70 -3.42 7.22
CA ARG A 290 -0.93 -4.68 7.34
C ARG A 290 -0.16 -4.98 6.05
N PRO A 291 0.88 -4.19 5.71
CA PRO A 291 1.60 -4.32 4.44
C PRO A 291 2.28 -5.67 4.25
N PHE A 292 2.80 -6.28 5.33
CA PHE A 292 3.35 -7.64 5.27
C PHE A 292 2.30 -8.63 4.73
N GLU A 293 1.07 -8.57 5.24
CA GLU A 293 0.00 -9.45 4.78
C GLU A 293 -0.40 -9.17 3.33
N MET A 294 -0.32 -7.90 2.89
CA MET A 294 -0.59 -7.55 1.50
C MET A 294 0.38 -8.26 0.55
N GLY A 295 1.68 -8.15 0.79
CA GLY A 295 2.69 -8.83 -0.01
C GLY A 295 2.56 -10.35 0.05
N TYR A 296 2.38 -10.91 1.24
CA TYR A 296 2.26 -12.35 1.45
C TYR A 296 1.02 -12.94 0.75
N LYS A 297 -0.17 -12.40 1.03
CA LYS A 297 -1.43 -12.89 0.46
C LYS A 297 -1.50 -12.72 -1.06
N THR A 298 -0.91 -11.65 -1.59
CA THR A 298 -0.90 -11.41 -3.03
C THR A 298 -0.09 -12.47 -3.77
N MET A 299 1.07 -12.86 -3.23
CA MET A 299 1.88 -13.94 -3.83
C MET A 299 1.16 -15.29 -3.76
N LEU A 300 0.58 -15.63 -2.61
CA LEU A 300 -0.20 -16.88 -2.47
C LEU A 300 -1.41 -16.90 -3.43
N ALA A 301 -2.04 -15.75 -3.67
CA ALA A 301 -3.16 -15.66 -4.62
C ALA A 301 -2.68 -15.88 -6.07
N LEU A 302 -1.54 -15.31 -6.47
CA LEU A 302 -0.95 -15.55 -7.80
C LEU A 302 -0.57 -17.03 -7.97
N GLU A 303 0.06 -17.64 -6.98
CA GLU A 303 0.41 -19.07 -7.00
C GLU A 303 -0.84 -19.96 -7.09
N ALA A 304 -1.88 -19.65 -6.32
CA ALA A 304 -3.14 -20.39 -6.36
C ALA A 304 -3.79 -20.32 -7.74
N MET A 305 -3.89 -19.13 -8.34
CA MET A 305 -4.44 -18.94 -9.68
C MET A 305 -3.59 -19.66 -10.74
N LYS A 306 -2.26 -19.61 -10.64
CA LYS A 306 -1.34 -20.34 -11.53
C LYS A 306 -1.55 -21.86 -11.46
N SER A 307 -1.87 -22.36 -10.26
CA SER A 307 -2.19 -23.78 -10.01
C SER A 307 -3.64 -24.15 -10.38
N GLY A 308 -4.39 -23.27 -11.06
CA GLY A 308 -5.77 -23.51 -11.47
C GLY A 308 -6.82 -23.40 -10.35
N LYS A 309 -6.46 -22.86 -9.19
CA LYS A 309 -7.42 -22.57 -8.12
C LYS A 309 -8.20 -21.28 -8.41
N PRO A 310 -9.38 -21.10 -7.82
CA PRO A 310 -10.17 -19.88 -7.97
C PRO A 310 -9.39 -18.61 -7.58
N ALA A 311 -9.73 -17.50 -8.25
CA ALA A 311 -9.24 -16.19 -7.86
C ALA A 311 -9.65 -15.82 -6.42
N PRO A 312 -8.87 -14.96 -5.73
CA PRO A 312 -9.26 -14.48 -4.40
C PRO A 312 -10.54 -13.63 -4.48
N ALA A 313 -11.21 -13.45 -3.34
CA ALA A 313 -12.33 -12.50 -3.25
C ALA A 313 -11.89 -11.08 -3.64
N ASP A 314 -12.77 -10.33 -4.30
CA ASP A 314 -12.54 -8.94 -4.68
C ASP A 314 -13.56 -8.00 -4.00
N PRO A 315 -13.12 -7.18 -3.06
CA PRO A 315 -11.78 -7.06 -2.49
C PRO A 315 -11.46 -8.12 -1.42
N THR A 316 -10.16 -8.40 -1.20
CA THR A 316 -9.65 -9.13 -0.03
C THR A 316 -9.01 -8.15 0.93
N TYR A 317 -9.68 -7.87 2.05
CA TYR A 317 -9.17 -6.91 3.03
C TYR A 317 -8.19 -7.56 4.03
N THR A 318 -7.09 -6.85 4.33
CA THR A 318 -6.06 -7.27 5.30
C THR A 318 -6.31 -6.75 6.72
N GLY A 319 -7.40 -5.97 6.92
CA GLY A 319 -7.72 -5.34 8.19
C GLY A 319 -6.99 -4.01 8.40
N LEU A 320 -7.31 -3.34 9.50
CA LEU A 320 -6.68 -2.11 9.96
C LEU A 320 -6.57 -2.11 11.50
N ASP A 321 -5.63 -1.33 12.01
CA ASP A 321 -5.36 -1.20 13.45
C ASP A 321 -5.52 0.27 13.86
N VAL A 322 -6.29 0.53 14.94
CA VAL A 322 -6.48 1.88 15.48
C VAL A 322 -5.73 2.00 16.80
N CYS A 323 -4.71 2.84 16.80
CA CYS A 323 -3.81 3.04 17.92
C CYS A 323 -3.97 4.43 18.52
N THR A 324 -3.96 4.50 19.86
CA THR A 324 -3.95 5.73 20.66
C THR A 324 -2.86 5.60 21.71
N PRO A 325 -2.43 6.68 22.37
CA PRO A 325 -1.50 6.58 23.51
C PRO A 325 -1.93 5.59 24.59
N ALA A 326 -3.24 5.43 24.80
CA ALA A 326 -3.79 4.48 25.78
C ALA A 326 -3.71 3.00 25.32
N THR A 327 -3.68 2.74 24.02
CA THR A 327 -3.70 1.39 23.43
C THR A 327 -2.41 1.00 22.71
N VAL A 328 -1.42 1.89 22.67
CA VAL A 328 -0.20 1.77 21.87
C VAL A 328 0.59 0.46 22.11
N ALA A 329 0.48 -0.12 23.30
CA ALA A 329 1.16 -1.38 23.64
C ALA A 329 0.48 -2.64 23.02
N THR A 330 -0.79 -2.53 22.62
CA THR A 330 -1.61 -3.71 22.26
C THR A 330 -2.50 -3.50 21.02
N CYS A 331 -2.36 -2.40 20.30
CA CYS A 331 -3.27 -2.05 19.22
C CYS A 331 -2.95 -2.74 17.88
N ILE A 332 -1.72 -3.24 17.70
CA ILE A 332 -1.30 -3.89 16.45
C ILE A 332 -1.60 -5.38 16.50
N GLY A 333 -2.14 -5.90 15.40
CA GLY A 333 -2.32 -7.35 15.21
C GLY A 333 -3.51 -7.94 15.96
N LYS A 334 -4.55 -7.14 16.26
CA LYS A 334 -5.81 -7.63 16.84
C LYS A 334 -6.81 -8.02 15.77
#